data_a916fb5e8a346b452f02d9db039d7885
#
_entry.id   a916fb5e8a346b452f02d9db039d7885
#
_cell.length_a   1.000
_cell.length_b   1.000
_cell.length_c   1.000
_cell.angle_alpha   90.00
_cell.angle_beta   90.00
_cell.angle_gamma   90.00
#
_symmetry.space_group_name_H-M   'P 1'
#
loop_
_entity.id
_entity.type
_entity.pdbx_description
1 polymer ?
#
loop_
_entity_poly.entity_id
_entity_poly.type
_entity_poly.pdbx_seq_one_letter_code
_entity_poly.pdbx_strand_id
1 'polypeptide(L)'
;MHLMYFTEQPMSAYPEDAVGEDGTTALLFSNEHFDSVAGSRLYNERLIEYRLAEEVGFDGIMLNEHHDAPFCMQAQITVWASVLAAATERIKIVLLGTPLPTLDNPLQAAESLAMVDMISKGRLVAGIVRGSGTEQYANNVNPAFNRERFYEAHDLLVKAWTEPGPWRWEGPNYEFRVVNPWATPLQKPHPRIWVPGVASPETIVWCAQQRYPYVCLNTTIEMTKQIWELYEKSANEAGYESGPEHRGYLLRVHVQDTEEKAIANAREYMWMQGEFTGLGHPVWSSPTGYGSPANREPTLKRINQRADAPQAMPFEEQLEHLQIVAGTPDQVVERLRVLLEETRPGILALWGNDGKVSHEDSKRCIELMGSDVLPALREIGDELDLRDPFEVGAPLSTQFMEAPRIPEGAPA
;
A
#
# COMPACT_ATOMS: atom_id res chain seq x y z
N MET A 1 14.12 9.32 -6.70
CA MET A 1 13.23 8.15 -6.41
C MET A 1 12.81 8.16 -4.95
N HIS A 2 11.53 7.88 -4.66
CA HIS A 2 10.95 7.86 -3.32
C HIS A 2 11.02 6.46 -2.71
N LEU A 3 11.77 6.29 -1.64
CA LEU A 3 12.05 4.99 -1.00
C LEU A 3 11.22 4.84 0.28
N MET A 4 10.34 3.83 0.33
CA MET A 4 9.44 3.60 1.46
C MET A 4 9.74 2.28 2.15
N TYR A 5 9.57 2.25 3.47
CA TYR A 5 9.52 1.04 4.26
C TYR A 5 8.07 0.54 4.40
N PHE A 6 7.87 -0.75 4.33
CA PHE A 6 6.56 -1.40 4.50
C PHE A 6 6.63 -2.70 5.28
N THR A 7 5.58 -3.01 6.00
CA THR A 7 5.24 -4.33 6.54
C THR A 7 3.71 -4.45 6.70
N GLU A 8 3.17 -5.65 6.48
CA GLU A 8 1.77 -5.97 6.76
C GLU A 8 1.45 -5.99 8.27
N GLN A 9 2.44 -6.07 9.13
CA GLN A 9 2.28 -6.30 10.58
C GLN A 9 1.48 -7.58 10.89
N PRO A 10 1.83 -8.72 10.31
CA PRO A 10 1.08 -9.94 10.54
C PRO A 10 1.27 -10.45 11.96
N MET A 11 0.19 -11.01 12.52
CA MET A 11 0.16 -11.68 13.80
C MET A 11 0.37 -13.17 13.59
N SER A 12 1.56 -13.68 13.92
CA SER A 12 1.90 -15.10 13.74
C SER A 12 1.75 -15.94 15.02
N ALA A 13 1.39 -15.31 16.15
CA ALA A 13 1.30 -15.99 17.45
C ALA A 13 -0.08 -16.65 17.64
N TYR A 14 -0.37 -17.66 16.84
CA TYR A 14 -1.50 -18.57 17.00
C TYR A 14 -1.07 -20.00 16.67
N PRO A 15 -1.79 -21.04 17.16
CA PRO A 15 -1.45 -22.43 16.90
C PRO A 15 -1.58 -22.75 15.40
N GLU A 16 -0.54 -23.29 14.80
CA GLU A 16 -0.54 -23.65 13.37
C GLU A 16 -1.59 -24.72 13.03
N ASP A 17 -1.85 -25.65 13.98
CA ASP A 17 -2.86 -26.68 13.86
C ASP A 17 -4.32 -26.18 13.98
N ALA A 18 -4.49 -24.91 14.36
CA ALA A 18 -5.81 -24.24 14.36
C ALA A 18 -6.23 -23.79 12.96
N VAL A 19 -5.30 -23.69 12.03
CA VAL A 19 -5.60 -23.34 10.63
C VAL A 19 -6.23 -24.56 9.96
N GLY A 20 -7.42 -24.38 9.36
CA GLY A 20 -8.13 -25.44 8.67
C GLY A 20 -7.38 -26.01 7.45
N GLU A 21 -7.86 -27.15 6.93
CA GLU A 21 -7.25 -27.84 5.78
C GLU A 21 -7.14 -26.97 4.52
N ASP A 22 -7.97 -25.95 4.39
CA ASP A 22 -7.97 -24.98 3.28
C ASP A 22 -6.90 -23.88 3.45
N GLY A 23 -6.17 -23.88 4.56
CA GLY A 23 -5.11 -22.90 4.84
C GLY A 23 -5.59 -21.45 4.98
N THR A 24 -6.88 -21.22 5.11
CA THR A 24 -7.47 -19.88 5.15
C THR A 24 -7.49 -19.31 6.55
N THR A 25 -6.88 -18.12 6.73
CA THR A 25 -6.93 -17.36 7.98
C THR A 25 -7.73 -16.05 7.86
N ALA A 26 -8.35 -15.77 6.72
CA ALA A 26 -9.19 -14.60 6.53
C ALA A 26 -10.67 -14.90 6.82
N LEU A 27 -11.41 -13.92 7.35
CA LEU A 27 -12.85 -13.90 7.65
C LEU A 27 -13.34 -14.96 8.64
N LEU A 28 -13.01 -16.23 8.44
CA LEU A 28 -13.59 -17.35 9.17
C LEU A 28 -12.66 -17.95 10.22
N PHE A 29 -11.40 -17.53 10.27
CA PHE A 29 -10.47 -17.96 11.31
C PHE A 29 -10.84 -17.28 12.63
N SER A 30 -11.08 -18.08 13.68
CA SER A 30 -11.59 -17.55 14.95
C SER A 30 -10.59 -16.65 15.65
N ASN A 31 -11.02 -15.48 16.11
CA ASN A 31 -10.21 -14.61 16.94
C ASN A 31 -10.06 -15.11 18.39
N GLU A 32 -10.59 -16.28 18.75
CA GLU A 32 -10.27 -16.95 20.01
C GLU A 32 -8.77 -17.31 20.12
N HIS A 33 -8.10 -17.44 18.98
CA HIS A 33 -6.66 -17.69 18.90
C HIS A 33 -5.80 -16.42 19.05
N PHE A 34 -6.42 -15.24 19.19
CA PHE A 34 -5.70 -14.00 19.35
C PHE A 34 -5.07 -13.86 20.73
N ASP A 35 -3.75 -13.72 20.79
CA ASP A 35 -3.01 -13.38 21.99
C ASP A 35 -2.82 -11.86 22.10
N SER A 36 -3.56 -11.23 23.01
CA SER A 36 -3.50 -9.78 23.24
C SER A 36 -2.14 -9.28 23.77
N VAL A 37 -1.36 -10.13 24.46
CA VAL A 37 -0.03 -9.77 24.93
C VAL A 37 0.95 -9.75 23.77
N ALA A 38 0.90 -10.76 22.90
CA ALA A 38 1.70 -10.80 21.67
C ALA A 38 1.29 -9.66 20.72
N GLY A 39 -0.01 -9.36 20.58
CA GLY A 39 -0.51 -8.25 19.78
C GLY A 39 -0.03 -6.89 20.30
N SER A 40 -0.07 -6.67 21.62
CA SER A 40 0.47 -5.45 22.22
C SER A 40 1.97 -5.30 21.94
N ARG A 41 2.73 -6.39 22.06
CA ARG A 41 4.17 -6.39 21.74
C ARG A 41 4.40 -6.06 20.29
N LEU A 42 3.68 -6.70 19.36
CA LEU A 42 3.76 -6.45 17.92
C LEU A 42 3.61 -4.96 17.59
N TYR A 43 2.58 -4.29 18.07
CA TYR A 43 2.38 -2.87 17.81
C TYR A 43 3.54 -2.00 18.32
N ASN A 44 4.08 -2.29 19.51
CA ASN A 44 5.20 -1.51 20.07
C ASN A 44 6.50 -1.77 19.30
N GLU A 45 6.79 -3.00 18.90
CA GLU A 45 7.95 -3.35 18.06
C GLU A 45 7.86 -2.66 16.69
N ARG A 46 6.70 -2.68 16.04
CA ARG A 46 6.51 -1.98 14.75
C ARG A 46 6.70 -0.47 14.88
N LEU A 47 6.27 0.15 15.96
CA LEU A 47 6.53 1.58 16.18
C LEU A 47 8.03 1.89 16.28
N ILE A 48 8.81 1.03 16.95
CA ILE A 48 10.27 1.16 17.02
C ILE A 48 10.87 1.05 15.61
N GLU A 49 10.46 0.06 14.83
CA GLU A 49 10.94 -0.16 13.45
C GLU A 49 10.60 1.01 12.52
N TYR A 50 9.41 1.57 12.61
CA TYR A 50 9.01 2.74 11.81
C TYR A 50 9.84 3.99 12.16
N ARG A 51 10.14 4.21 13.43
CA ARG A 51 11.02 5.29 13.84
C ARG A 51 12.45 5.07 13.36
N LEU A 52 12.93 3.83 13.44
CA LEU A 52 14.25 3.47 12.90
C LEU A 52 14.29 3.69 11.37
N ALA A 53 13.22 3.37 10.63
CA ALA A 53 13.16 3.64 9.19
C ALA A 53 13.32 5.14 8.88
N GLU A 54 12.72 6.04 9.68
CA GLU A 54 12.98 7.48 9.54
C GLU A 54 14.44 7.85 9.87
N GLU A 55 14.99 7.28 10.93
CA GLU A 55 16.36 7.56 11.40
C GLU A 55 17.40 7.18 10.35
N VAL A 56 17.23 6.03 9.70
CA VAL A 56 18.17 5.53 8.68
C VAL A 56 17.95 6.11 7.28
N GLY A 57 16.91 6.93 7.08
CA GLY A 57 16.79 7.75 5.87
C GLY A 57 15.80 7.25 4.81
N PHE A 58 14.82 6.43 5.16
CA PHE A 58 13.66 6.23 4.29
C PHE A 58 12.88 7.53 4.09
N ASP A 59 12.28 7.70 2.92
CA ASP A 59 11.50 8.88 2.56
C ASP A 59 10.03 8.75 3.00
N GLY A 60 9.52 7.52 3.09
CA GLY A 60 8.14 7.24 3.47
C GLY A 60 7.97 5.94 4.25
N ILE A 61 6.89 5.88 5.02
CA ILE A 61 6.36 4.65 5.61
C ILE A 61 5.04 4.38 4.91
N MET A 62 4.95 3.20 4.29
CA MET A 62 3.71 2.73 3.70
C MET A 62 2.88 2.00 4.77
N LEU A 63 1.60 2.32 4.85
CA LEU A 63 0.60 1.62 5.67
C LEU A 63 -0.51 1.07 4.78
N ASN A 64 -1.13 -0.01 5.21
CA ASN A 64 -2.31 -0.59 4.58
C ASN A 64 -3.42 -0.85 5.60
N GLU A 65 -4.57 -1.34 5.14
CA GLU A 65 -5.70 -1.68 6.00
C GLU A 65 -6.33 -2.99 5.53
N HIS A 66 -6.45 -3.93 6.47
CA HIS A 66 -7.17 -5.19 6.28
C HIS A 66 -7.94 -5.57 7.54
N HIS A 67 -9.01 -6.34 7.36
CA HIS A 67 -9.93 -6.72 8.42
C HIS A 67 -10.08 -8.23 8.52
N ASP A 68 -10.47 -8.69 9.72
CA ASP A 68 -10.86 -10.08 10.02
C ASP A 68 -9.83 -11.13 9.60
N ALA A 69 -8.55 -10.81 9.76
CA ALA A 69 -7.46 -11.71 9.42
C ALA A 69 -6.18 -11.41 10.20
N PRO A 70 -5.42 -12.42 10.67
CA PRO A 70 -4.19 -12.22 11.42
C PRO A 70 -3.04 -11.68 10.56
N PHE A 71 -3.12 -11.72 9.26
CA PHE A 71 -2.02 -11.30 8.39
C PHE A 71 -1.74 -9.81 8.39
N CYS A 72 -2.71 -9.00 8.81
CA CYS A 72 -2.52 -7.56 8.92
C CYS A 72 -3.23 -7.03 10.16
N MET A 73 -2.45 -6.56 11.11
CA MET A 73 -3.00 -5.98 12.34
C MET A 73 -3.27 -4.47 12.23
N GLN A 74 -3.33 -3.93 11.01
CA GLN A 74 -3.65 -2.54 10.72
C GLN A 74 -5.14 -2.38 10.34
N ALA A 75 -6.04 -2.81 11.24
CA ALA A 75 -7.48 -2.76 11.00
C ALA A 75 -8.07 -1.34 10.91
N GLN A 76 -7.30 -0.31 11.25
CA GLN A 76 -7.68 1.11 11.14
C GLN A 76 -6.43 1.92 10.76
N ILE A 77 -6.25 2.14 9.49
CA ILE A 77 -5.05 2.78 8.93
C ILE A 77 -4.82 4.19 9.48
N THR A 78 -5.89 4.95 9.75
CA THR A 78 -5.80 6.32 10.27
C THR A 78 -5.34 6.37 11.74
N VAL A 79 -5.53 5.30 12.52
CA VAL A 79 -4.98 5.18 13.87
C VAL A 79 -3.46 5.11 13.80
N TRP A 80 -2.90 4.23 12.96
CA TRP A 80 -1.46 4.15 12.74
C TRP A 80 -0.88 5.43 12.15
N ALA A 81 -1.55 6.00 11.15
CA ALA A 81 -1.14 7.26 10.56
C ALA A 81 -1.04 8.39 11.60
N SER A 82 -1.98 8.44 12.55
CA SER A 82 -1.98 9.44 13.64
C SER A 82 -0.82 9.20 14.62
N VAL A 83 -0.54 7.94 14.96
CA VAL A 83 0.61 7.58 15.80
C VAL A 83 1.91 8.01 15.12
N LEU A 84 2.10 7.69 13.84
CA LEU A 84 3.29 8.07 13.09
C LEU A 84 3.40 9.58 12.90
N ALA A 85 2.28 10.29 12.70
CA ALA A 85 2.27 11.74 12.59
C ALA A 85 2.85 12.43 13.84
N ALA A 86 2.63 11.83 15.02
CA ALA A 86 3.14 12.32 16.29
C ALA A 86 4.54 11.77 16.64
N ALA A 87 4.89 10.57 16.17
CA ALA A 87 6.13 9.88 16.54
C ALA A 87 7.30 10.13 15.57
N THR A 88 7.06 10.78 14.44
CA THR A 88 8.04 11.06 13.36
C THR A 88 8.02 12.54 12.98
N GLU A 89 9.07 13.03 12.33
CA GLU A 89 9.22 14.45 12.01
C GLU A 89 9.28 14.76 10.49
N ARG A 90 9.91 13.89 9.70
CA ARG A 90 10.26 14.16 8.29
C ARG A 90 9.61 13.20 7.30
N ILE A 91 9.55 11.93 7.69
CA ILE A 91 9.13 10.84 6.81
C ILE A 91 7.69 11.03 6.34
N LYS A 92 7.40 10.74 5.07
CA LYS A 92 6.03 10.74 4.55
C LYS A 92 5.23 9.57 5.12
N ILE A 93 3.97 9.81 5.41
CA ILE A 93 3.02 8.81 5.88
C ILE A 93 2.12 8.47 4.70
N VAL A 94 2.37 7.31 4.11
CA VAL A 94 1.76 6.91 2.84
C VAL A 94 0.72 5.83 3.10
N LEU A 95 -0.55 6.17 2.98
CA LEU A 95 -1.62 5.20 3.13
C LEU A 95 -1.83 4.48 1.78
N LEU A 96 -1.68 3.17 1.73
CA LEU A 96 -1.91 2.36 0.54
C LEU A 96 -2.65 1.07 0.90
N GLY A 97 -3.98 1.18 1.23
CA GLY A 97 -4.80 2.38 1.20
C GLY A 97 -6.11 2.21 1.94
N THR A 98 -6.76 3.33 2.08
CA THR A 98 -8.10 3.40 2.67
C THR A 98 -9.14 2.76 1.74
N PRO A 99 -9.88 1.72 2.15
CA PRO A 99 -10.85 1.03 1.30
C PRO A 99 -12.18 1.81 1.23
N LEU A 100 -12.21 2.89 0.45
CA LEU A 100 -13.35 3.82 0.38
C LEU A 100 -14.72 3.19 0.17
N PRO A 101 -14.90 2.15 -0.71
CA PRO A 101 -16.23 1.58 -0.93
C PRO A 101 -16.81 0.85 0.27
N THR A 102 -15.97 0.48 1.25
CA THR A 102 -16.40 -0.24 2.44
C THR A 102 -17.01 0.69 3.49
N LEU A 103 -16.84 1.99 3.34
CA LEU A 103 -17.32 2.98 4.29
C LEU A 103 -18.78 3.35 4.01
N ASP A 104 -19.62 3.31 5.02
CA ASP A 104 -20.99 3.84 4.95
C ASP A 104 -20.99 5.38 4.96
N ASN A 105 -19.98 5.98 5.56
CA ASN A 105 -19.81 7.43 5.61
C ASN A 105 -18.38 7.85 5.18
N PRO A 106 -18.12 8.07 3.89
CA PRO A 106 -16.81 8.51 3.41
C PRO A 106 -16.35 9.89 3.96
N LEU A 107 -17.26 10.70 4.48
CA LEU A 107 -16.88 11.97 5.12
C LEU A 107 -16.06 11.77 6.39
N GLN A 108 -16.23 10.65 7.11
CA GLN A 108 -15.37 10.30 8.24
C GLN A 108 -13.93 10.06 7.81
N ALA A 109 -13.72 9.47 6.63
CA ALA A 109 -12.39 9.35 6.06
C ALA A 109 -11.85 10.74 5.66
N ALA A 110 -12.67 11.59 5.05
CA ALA A 110 -12.26 12.96 4.71
C ALA A 110 -11.77 13.74 5.93
N GLU A 111 -12.50 13.68 7.03
CA GLU A 111 -12.14 14.38 8.28
C GLU A 111 -10.90 13.78 8.94
N SER A 112 -10.83 12.44 9.07
CA SER A 112 -9.69 11.78 9.71
C SER A 112 -8.39 11.95 8.94
N LEU A 113 -8.42 11.86 7.62
CA LEU A 113 -7.27 12.11 6.76
C LEU A 113 -6.82 13.59 6.83
N ALA A 114 -7.77 14.53 6.86
CA ALA A 114 -7.45 15.94 7.05
C ALA A 114 -6.79 16.21 8.41
N MET A 115 -7.24 15.54 9.48
CA MET A 115 -6.61 15.64 10.80
C MET A 115 -5.17 15.08 10.77
N VAL A 116 -4.96 13.91 10.17
CA VAL A 116 -3.61 13.33 10.00
C VAL A 116 -2.71 14.27 9.21
N ASP A 117 -3.22 14.88 8.15
CA ASP A 117 -2.47 15.83 7.34
C ASP A 117 -2.01 17.06 8.16
N MET A 118 -2.91 17.62 8.96
CA MET A 118 -2.60 18.76 9.85
C MET A 118 -1.61 18.36 10.95
N ILE A 119 -1.82 17.23 11.63
CA ILE A 119 -0.94 16.76 12.71
C ILE A 119 0.46 16.45 12.16
N SER A 120 0.54 15.80 11.00
CA SER A 120 1.79 15.49 10.33
C SER A 120 2.46 16.69 9.66
N LYS A 121 1.83 17.87 9.68
CA LYS A 121 2.35 19.08 9.01
C LYS A 121 2.54 18.89 7.49
N GLY A 122 1.56 18.27 6.82
CA GLY A 122 1.56 18.07 5.36
C GLY A 122 2.42 16.90 4.88
N ARG A 123 2.70 15.90 5.72
CA ARG A 123 3.46 14.70 5.33
C ARG A 123 2.56 13.55 4.84
N LEU A 124 1.25 13.69 4.90
CA LEU A 124 0.31 12.67 4.46
C LEU A 124 0.30 12.51 2.94
N VAL A 125 0.30 11.26 2.50
CA VAL A 125 -0.17 10.84 1.17
C VAL A 125 -1.42 10.00 1.38
N ALA A 126 -2.55 10.48 0.90
CA ALA A 126 -3.84 9.81 1.05
C ALA A 126 -3.99 8.73 -0.04
N GLY A 127 -3.62 7.50 0.29
CA GLY A 127 -3.85 6.38 -0.61
C GLY A 127 -5.25 5.81 -0.44
N ILE A 128 -5.86 5.47 -1.55
CA ILE A 128 -7.22 4.97 -1.62
C ILE A 128 -7.30 3.69 -2.44
N VAL A 129 -8.14 2.75 -2.02
CA VAL A 129 -8.32 1.47 -2.70
C VAL A 129 -9.79 1.09 -2.81
N ARG A 130 -10.07 0.15 -3.72
CA ARG A 130 -11.39 -0.50 -3.75
C ARG A 130 -11.55 -1.55 -2.64
N GLY A 131 -10.45 -2.01 -2.07
CA GLY A 131 -10.41 -3.20 -1.23
C GLY A 131 -10.57 -4.49 -2.02
N SER A 132 -10.28 -5.64 -1.41
CA SER A 132 -10.56 -6.96 -1.97
C SER A 132 -12.02 -7.36 -1.73
N GLY A 133 -12.45 -8.48 -2.29
CA GLY A 133 -13.75 -9.06 -1.95
C GLY A 133 -13.86 -9.40 -0.46
N THR A 134 -12.76 -9.83 0.15
CA THR A 134 -12.67 -10.10 1.59
C THR A 134 -13.03 -8.86 2.40
N GLU A 135 -12.48 -7.69 2.04
CA GLU A 135 -12.80 -6.42 2.69
C GLU A 135 -14.28 -6.03 2.54
N GLN A 136 -14.88 -6.37 1.39
CA GLN A 136 -16.32 -6.12 1.17
C GLN A 136 -17.17 -6.97 2.14
N TYR A 137 -16.79 -8.23 2.37
CA TYR A 137 -17.48 -9.08 3.33
C TYR A 137 -17.24 -8.65 4.78
N ALA A 138 -16.01 -8.37 5.16
CA ALA A 138 -15.65 -7.90 6.51
C ALA A 138 -16.46 -6.65 6.91
N ASN A 139 -16.73 -5.78 5.94
CA ASN A 139 -17.48 -4.54 6.16
C ASN A 139 -18.96 -4.62 5.73
N ASN A 140 -19.49 -5.83 5.47
CA ASN A 140 -20.88 -6.05 5.10
C ASN A 140 -21.36 -5.21 3.90
N VAL A 141 -20.50 -5.00 2.91
CA VAL A 141 -20.79 -4.22 1.69
C VAL A 141 -21.05 -5.15 0.51
N ASN A 142 -22.02 -4.81 -0.34
CA ASN A 142 -22.29 -5.59 -1.53
C ASN A 142 -21.17 -5.39 -2.59
N PRO A 143 -20.41 -6.46 -2.92
CA PRO A 143 -19.30 -6.38 -3.86
C PRO A 143 -19.66 -5.88 -5.26
N ALA A 144 -20.92 -6.05 -5.67
CA ALA A 144 -21.39 -5.65 -7.00
C ALA A 144 -21.33 -4.13 -7.22
N PHE A 145 -21.42 -3.34 -6.16
CA PHE A 145 -21.42 -1.88 -6.23
C PHE A 145 -20.07 -1.25 -5.83
N ASN A 146 -19.03 -2.08 -5.59
CA ASN A 146 -17.77 -1.58 -5.03
C ASN A 146 -17.09 -0.52 -5.90
N ARG A 147 -17.16 -0.65 -7.23
CA ARG A 147 -16.51 0.29 -8.16
C ARG A 147 -17.23 1.64 -8.21
N GLU A 148 -18.54 1.61 -8.29
CA GLU A 148 -19.36 2.81 -8.32
C GLU A 148 -19.27 3.56 -7.00
N ARG A 149 -19.32 2.84 -5.88
CA ARG A 149 -19.09 3.41 -4.54
C ARG A 149 -17.69 4.00 -4.40
N PHE A 150 -16.66 3.37 -4.96
CA PHE A 150 -15.30 3.88 -4.92
C PHE A 150 -15.16 5.24 -5.62
N TYR A 151 -15.69 5.36 -6.84
CA TYR A 151 -15.61 6.62 -7.57
C TYR A 151 -16.42 7.72 -6.91
N GLU A 152 -17.63 7.41 -6.45
CA GLU A 152 -18.47 8.37 -5.77
C GLU A 152 -17.88 8.80 -4.42
N ALA A 153 -17.33 7.88 -3.64
CA ALA A 153 -16.68 8.21 -2.38
C ALA A 153 -15.43 9.08 -2.60
N HIS A 154 -14.64 8.80 -3.66
CA HIS A 154 -13.52 9.64 -4.05
C HIS A 154 -13.97 11.08 -4.38
N ASP A 155 -14.99 11.23 -5.22
CA ASP A 155 -15.47 12.56 -5.63
C ASP A 155 -16.02 13.34 -4.43
N LEU A 156 -16.75 12.67 -3.54
CA LEU A 156 -17.24 13.24 -2.29
C LEU A 156 -16.09 13.69 -1.38
N LEU A 157 -15.05 12.85 -1.24
CA LEU A 157 -13.87 13.12 -0.44
C LEU A 157 -13.12 14.37 -0.96
N VAL A 158 -12.82 14.41 -2.25
CA VAL A 158 -12.11 15.52 -2.89
C VAL A 158 -12.95 16.81 -2.78
N LYS A 159 -14.25 16.74 -3.03
CA LYS A 159 -15.14 17.88 -2.89
C LYS A 159 -15.18 18.40 -1.46
N ALA A 160 -15.26 17.50 -0.47
CA ALA A 160 -15.27 17.88 0.95
C ALA A 160 -13.98 18.59 1.39
N TRP A 161 -12.86 18.34 0.72
CA TRP A 161 -11.58 19.01 0.97
C TRP A 161 -11.39 20.34 0.24
N THR A 162 -12.06 20.51 -0.90
CA THR A 162 -11.78 21.61 -1.84
C THR A 162 -12.89 22.65 -1.91
N GLU A 163 -14.13 22.28 -1.64
CA GLU A 163 -15.27 23.18 -1.73
C GLU A 163 -15.80 23.59 -0.34
N PRO A 164 -15.92 24.89 -0.05
CA PRO A 164 -16.52 25.34 1.19
C PRO A 164 -17.96 24.88 1.33
N GLY A 165 -18.30 24.34 2.52
CA GLY A 165 -19.68 24.01 2.88
C GLY A 165 -20.47 25.22 3.42
N PRO A 166 -21.76 25.02 3.78
CA PRO A 166 -22.49 23.75 3.68
C PRO A 166 -23.11 23.52 2.29
N TRP A 167 -23.08 22.27 1.86
CA TRP A 167 -23.77 21.81 0.65
C TRP A 167 -24.41 20.43 0.89
N ARG A 168 -25.17 19.92 -0.07
CA ARG A 168 -25.78 18.59 -0.05
C ARG A 168 -25.06 17.67 -1.02
N TRP A 169 -25.08 16.37 -0.71
CA TRP A 169 -24.69 15.33 -1.64
C TRP A 169 -25.89 14.42 -1.90
N GLU A 170 -26.22 14.21 -3.15
CA GLU A 170 -27.32 13.34 -3.59
C GLU A 170 -26.78 12.47 -4.75
N GLY A 171 -26.09 11.41 -4.38
CA GLY A 171 -25.52 10.46 -5.32
C GLY A 171 -26.24 9.09 -5.26
N PRO A 172 -25.91 8.19 -6.18
CA PRO A 172 -26.55 6.87 -6.26
C PRO A 172 -26.20 5.94 -5.10
N ASN A 173 -25.06 6.15 -4.42
CA ASN A 173 -24.60 5.28 -3.32
C ASN A 173 -24.53 6.00 -1.98
N TYR A 174 -24.44 7.33 -1.99
CA TYR A 174 -24.32 8.14 -0.78
C TYR A 174 -25.26 9.35 -0.83
N GLU A 175 -25.92 9.62 0.29
CA GLU A 175 -26.77 10.81 0.44
C GLU A 175 -26.43 11.52 1.76
N PHE A 176 -26.09 12.81 1.68
CA PHE A 176 -25.82 13.65 2.85
C PHE A 176 -26.62 14.94 2.79
N ARG A 177 -27.45 15.17 3.79
CA ARG A 177 -28.27 16.40 3.88
C ARG A 177 -27.42 17.64 4.05
N VAL A 178 -26.30 17.52 4.76
CA VAL A 178 -25.35 18.60 5.01
C VAL A 178 -23.94 18.03 4.97
N VAL A 179 -23.10 18.59 4.12
CA VAL A 179 -21.65 18.36 4.10
C VAL A 179 -20.97 19.68 4.44
N ASN A 180 -20.26 19.72 5.56
CA ASN A 180 -19.55 20.90 6.05
C ASN A 180 -18.45 20.50 7.03
N PRO A 181 -17.48 19.65 6.62
CA PRO A 181 -16.37 19.27 7.50
C PRO A 181 -15.55 20.51 7.88
N TRP A 182 -15.28 20.67 9.17
CA TRP A 182 -14.42 21.76 9.66
C TRP A 182 -12.94 21.39 9.57
N ALA A 183 -12.60 20.11 9.73
CA ALA A 183 -11.27 19.62 9.47
C ALA A 183 -11.06 19.52 7.96
N THR A 184 -10.29 20.45 7.39
CA THR A 184 -9.85 20.42 6.00
C THR A 184 -8.33 20.29 5.94
N PRO A 185 -7.76 19.64 4.92
CA PRO A 185 -6.33 19.39 4.85
C PRO A 185 -5.47 20.65 4.88
N LEU A 186 -4.27 20.53 5.45
CA LEU A 186 -3.23 21.55 5.40
C LEU A 186 -2.70 21.72 3.97
N GLN A 187 -2.44 20.60 3.29
CA GLN A 187 -2.03 20.59 1.88
C GLN A 187 -3.15 21.11 0.97
N LYS A 188 -2.80 21.89 -0.05
CA LYS A 188 -3.77 22.50 -0.98
C LYS A 188 -3.49 22.08 -2.43
N PRO A 189 -4.54 21.82 -3.21
CA PRO A 189 -5.97 21.82 -2.86
C PRO A 189 -6.35 20.71 -1.87
N HIS A 190 -5.61 19.61 -1.84
CA HIS A 190 -5.76 18.46 -0.92
C HIS A 190 -4.47 17.63 -0.87
N PRO A 191 -4.33 16.68 0.06
CA PRO A 191 -3.19 15.75 0.09
C PRO A 191 -3.05 15.00 -1.22
N ARG A 192 -1.82 14.64 -1.59
CA ARG A 192 -1.58 13.76 -2.76
C ARG A 192 -2.35 12.47 -2.60
N ILE A 193 -2.91 11.98 -3.71
CA ILE A 193 -3.63 10.71 -3.75
C ILE A 193 -2.81 9.71 -4.58
N TRP A 194 -2.53 8.54 -4.00
CA TRP A 194 -1.92 7.41 -4.68
C TRP A 194 -2.85 6.21 -4.64
N VAL A 195 -2.73 5.30 -5.59
CA VAL A 195 -3.63 4.15 -5.69
C VAL A 195 -2.83 2.86 -5.88
N PRO A 196 -2.86 1.95 -4.93
CA PRO A 196 -2.23 0.65 -5.09
C PRO A 196 -3.15 -0.33 -5.82
N GLY A 197 -2.53 -1.33 -6.46
CA GLY A 197 -3.28 -2.41 -7.05
C GLY A 197 -2.41 -3.48 -7.72
N VAL A 198 -3.07 -4.57 -8.11
CA VAL A 198 -2.37 -5.69 -8.75
C VAL A 198 -2.44 -5.59 -10.28
N ALA A 199 -3.64 -5.53 -10.86
CA ALA A 199 -3.78 -5.50 -12.33
C ALA A 199 -5.22 -5.19 -12.80
N SER A 200 -5.99 -4.34 -12.11
CA SER A 200 -7.32 -3.96 -12.60
C SER A 200 -7.23 -2.91 -13.69
N PRO A 201 -7.51 -3.24 -14.97
CA PRO A 201 -7.34 -2.28 -16.06
C PRO A 201 -8.15 -1.00 -15.86
N GLU A 202 -9.37 -1.12 -15.37
CA GLU A 202 -10.23 0.05 -15.15
C GLU A 202 -9.67 0.98 -14.08
N THR A 203 -9.02 0.41 -13.05
CA THR A 203 -8.37 1.22 -12.00
C THR A 203 -7.13 1.91 -12.57
N ILE A 204 -6.32 1.21 -13.37
CA ILE A 204 -5.13 1.79 -14.01
C ILE A 204 -5.51 2.95 -14.93
N VAL A 205 -6.52 2.76 -15.79
CA VAL A 205 -7.03 3.80 -16.71
C VAL A 205 -7.53 5.01 -15.91
N TRP A 206 -8.32 4.77 -14.86
CA TRP A 206 -8.84 5.84 -14.01
C TRP A 206 -7.72 6.60 -13.31
N CYS A 207 -6.71 5.90 -12.77
CA CYS A 207 -5.54 6.55 -12.14
C CYS A 207 -4.81 7.47 -13.13
N ALA A 208 -4.59 7.00 -14.35
CA ALA A 208 -3.97 7.81 -15.39
C ALA A 208 -4.82 9.05 -15.74
N GLN A 209 -6.14 8.91 -15.85
CA GLN A 209 -7.04 10.05 -16.09
C GLN A 209 -7.02 11.08 -14.95
N GLN A 210 -6.88 10.61 -13.70
CA GLN A 210 -6.75 11.47 -12.52
C GLN A 210 -5.32 11.99 -12.29
N ARG A 211 -4.34 11.49 -13.03
CA ARG A 211 -2.89 11.73 -12.84
C ARG A 211 -2.37 11.23 -11.48
N TYR A 212 -3.02 10.22 -10.92
CA TYR A 212 -2.60 9.60 -9.66
C TYR A 212 -1.53 8.56 -9.90
N PRO A 213 -0.44 8.57 -9.12
CA PRO A 213 0.51 7.47 -9.13
C PRO A 213 -0.19 6.14 -8.84
N TYR A 214 0.17 5.12 -9.62
CA TYR A 214 -0.29 3.76 -9.42
C TYR A 214 0.85 2.91 -8.84
N VAL A 215 0.60 2.22 -7.72
CA VAL A 215 1.61 1.40 -7.05
C VAL A 215 1.30 -0.09 -7.26
N CYS A 216 2.13 -0.77 -8.03
CA CYS A 216 2.04 -2.21 -8.26
C CYS A 216 2.42 -2.98 -7.01
N LEU A 217 1.55 -3.90 -6.58
CA LEU A 217 1.74 -4.70 -5.38
C LEU A 217 2.39 -6.04 -5.71
N ASN A 218 3.71 -6.10 -5.70
CA ASN A 218 4.51 -7.30 -5.92
C ASN A 218 4.11 -8.11 -7.17
N THR A 219 3.82 -7.42 -8.26
CA THR A 219 3.54 -8.02 -9.57
C THR A 219 4.84 -8.51 -10.23
N THR A 220 4.77 -9.48 -11.14
CA THR A 220 5.95 -9.86 -11.92
C THR A 220 6.44 -8.70 -12.79
N ILE A 221 7.72 -8.68 -13.15
CA ILE A 221 8.29 -7.65 -14.03
C ILE A 221 7.50 -7.53 -15.32
N GLU A 222 7.15 -8.66 -15.93
CA GLU A 222 6.36 -8.68 -17.16
C GLU A 222 4.97 -8.06 -16.98
N MET A 223 4.25 -8.43 -15.92
CA MET A 223 2.95 -7.84 -15.61
C MET A 223 3.07 -6.34 -15.30
N THR A 224 4.13 -5.93 -14.60
CA THR A 224 4.38 -4.52 -14.29
C THR A 224 4.59 -3.69 -15.54
N LYS A 225 5.35 -4.20 -16.53
CA LYS A 225 5.52 -3.54 -17.83
C LYS A 225 4.17 -3.36 -18.54
N GLN A 226 3.33 -4.39 -18.60
CA GLN A 226 1.99 -4.30 -19.20
C GLN A 226 1.09 -3.27 -18.49
N ILE A 227 1.21 -3.15 -17.16
CA ILE A 227 0.50 -2.13 -16.39
C ILE A 227 0.98 -0.73 -16.79
N TRP A 228 2.30 -0.54 -16.92
CA TRP A 228 2.86 0.76 -17.33
C TRP A 228 2.51 1.14 -18.76
N GLU A 229 2.49 0.19 -19.69
CA GLU A 229 2.03 0.42 -21.08
C GLU A 229 0.57 0.91 -21.10
N LEU A 230 -0.30 0.27 -20.31
CA LEU A 230 -1.70 0.69 -20.20
C LEU A 230 -1.83 2.07 -19.54
N TYR A 231 -1.06 2.33 -18.48
CA TYR A 231 -1.06 3.63 -17.81
C TYR A 231 -0.60 4.74 -18.75
N GLU A 232 0.55 4.56 -19.42
CA GLU A 232 1.12 5.52 -20.36
C GLU A 232 0.18 5.82 -21.52
N LYS A 233 -0.40 4.79 -22.12
CA LYS A 233 -1.42 4.96 -23.17
C LYS A 233 -2.58 5.83 -22.68
N SER A 234 -3.10 5.54 -21.48
CA SER A 234 -4.23 6.27 -20.93
C SER A 234 -3.88 7.71 -20.53
N ALA A 235 -2.62 7.94 -20.07
CA ALA A 235 -2.09 9.27 -19.79
C ALA A 235 -2.00 10.13 -21.04
N ASN A 236 -1.48 9.54 -22.15
CA ASN A 236 -1.40 10.20 -23.44
C ASN A 236 -2.81 10.55 -23.99
N GLU A 237 -3.78 9.66 -23.84
CA GLU A 237 -5.19 9.92 -24.19
C GLU A 237 -5.78 11.05 -23.29
N ALA A 238 -5.33 11.18 -22.05
CA ALA A 238 -5.69 12.26 -21.12
C ALA A 238 -4.88 13.56 -21.34
N GLY A 239 -3.98 13.58 -22.33
CA GLY A 239 -3.26 14.80 -22.75
C GLY A 239 -2.01 15.12 -21.95
N TYR A 240 -1.33 14.14 -21.36
CA TYR A 240 -0.03 14.32 -20.70
C TYR A 240 0.88 13.11 -20.86
N GLU A 241 2.19 13.33 -20.70
CA GLU A 241 3.19 12.26 -20.67
C GLU A 241 3.40 11.79 -19.22
N SER A 242 3.30 10.49 -18.98
CA SER A 242 3.60 9.89 -17.67
C SER A 242 5.08 9.51 -17.58
N GLY A 243 5.66 9.70 -16.40
CA GLY A 243 7.03 9.34 -16.09
C GLY A 243 7.16 8.45 -14.85
N PRO A 244 8.40 8.21 -14.39
CA PRO A 244 8.68 7.43 -13.19
C PRO A 244 7.89 7.91 -11.95
N GLU A 245 7.63 9.21 -11.82
CA GLU A 245 6.88 9.83 -10.74
C GLU A 245 5.43 9.34 -10.60
N HIS A 246 4.90 8.68 -11.63
CA HIS A 246 3.56 8.07 -11.63
C HIS A 246 3.60 6.55 -11.39
N ARG A 247 4.79 5.96 -11.33
CA ARG A 247 5.01 4.51 -11.28
C ARG A 247 5.52 4.11 -9.91
N GLY A 248 4.75 3.33 -9.18
CA GLY A 248 5.15 2.78 -7.90
C GLY A 248 5.27 1.26 -7.95
N TYR A 249 6.20 0.72 -7.19
CA TYR A 249 6.39 -0.71 -7.08
C TYR A 249 6.63 -1.11 -5.62
N LEU A 250 5.97 -2.16 -5.16
CA LEU A 250 6.18 -2.77 -3.86
C LEU A 250 6.82 -4.14 -4.05
N LEU A 251 7.89 -4.41 -3.30
CA LEU A 251 8.67 -5.63 -3.39
C LEU A 251 9.07 -6.12 -2.01
N ARG A 252 9.03 -7.44 -1.79
CA ARG A 252 9.60 -8.08 -0.60
C ARG A 252 11.12 -8.06 -0.68
N VAL A 253 11.76 -7.48 0.33
CA VAL A 253 13.22 -7.34 0.41
C VAL A 253 13.69 -7.67 1.81
N HIS A 254 14.68 -8.56 1.95
CA HIS A 254 15.29 -8.83 3.24
C HIS A 254 16.81 -8.82 3.15
N VAL A 255 17.43 -8.01 3.99
CA VAL A 255 18.89 -7.79 4.00
C VAL A 255 19.46 -8.26 5.32
N GLN A 256 20.55 -9.02 5.28
CA GLN A 256 21.28 -9.45 6.47
C GLN A 256 22.79 -9.41 6.22
N ASP A 257 23.57 -9.57 7.30
CA ASP A 257 25.04 -9.60 7.26
C ASP A 257 25.59 -10.77 6.43
N THR A 258 24.82 -11.87 6.31
CA THR A 258 25.18 -13.03 5.46
C THR A 258 24.00 -13.46 4.59
N GLU A 259 24.31 -14.04 3.44
CA GLU A 259 23.30 -14.56 2.51
C GLU A 259 22.47 -15.69 3.14
N GLU A 260 23.11 -16.58 3.90
CA GLU A 260 22.41 -17.68 4.56
C GLU A 260 21.34 -17.19 5.54
N LYS A 261 21.68 -16.15 6.33
CA LYS A 261 20.74 -15.57 7.29
C LYS A 261 19.61 -14.83 6.56
N ALA A 262 19.94 -14.08 5.52
CA ALA A 262 18.95 -13.37 4.70
C ALA A 262 17.94 -14.34 4.06
N ILE A 263 18.43 -15.42 3.47
CA ILE A 263 17.59 -16.45 2.85
C ILE A 263 16.75 -17.18 3.90
N ALA A 264 17.31 -17.52 5.06
CA ALA A 264 16.56 -18.15 6.14
C ALA A 264 15.39 -17.28 6.59
N ASN A 265 15.63 -16.00 6.82
CA ASN A 265 14.58 -15.04 7.21
C ASN A 265 13.57 -14.80 6.07
N ALA A 266 14.03 -14.71 4.82
CA ALA A 266 13.14 -14.51 3.68
C ALA A 266 12.19 -15.70 3.45
N ARG A 267 12.57 -16.91 3.85
CA ARG A 267 11.68 -18.08 3.81
C ARG A 267 10.50 -17.95 4.78
N GLU A 268 10.66 -17.20 5.87
CA GLU A 268 9.58 -16.92 6.80
C GLU A 268 8.50 -16.03 6.18
N TYR A 269 8.82 -15.28 5.09
CA TYR A 269 7.81 -14.54 4.31
C TYR A 269 6.85 -15.47 3.56
N MET A 270 7.28 -16.71 3.29
CA MET A 270 6.45 -17.73 2.65
C MET A 270 5.30 -18.19 3.54
N TRP A 271 5.41 -18.00 4.88
CA TRP A 271 4.32 -18.25 5.80
C TRP A 271 3.06 -17.52 5.38
N MET A 272 3.15 -16.22 5.13
CA MET A 272 2.02 -15.46 4.62
C MET A 272 1.52 -15.95 3.27
N GLN A 273 2.37 -16.40 2.40
CA GLN A 273 1.95 -16.94 1.10
C GLN A 273 1.22 -18.26 1.21
N GLY A 274 1.64 -19.14 2.11
CA GLY A 274 0.96 -20.41 2.36
C GLY A 274 -0.43 -20.21 2.97
N GLU A 275 -0.52 -19.41 4.01
CA GLU A 275 -1.76 -19.15 4.76
C GLU A 275 -2.57 -17.99 4.20
N PHE A 276 -1.92 -17.12 3.45
CA PHE A 276 -2.41 -15.84 2.98
C PHE A 276 -2.68 -15.81 1.48
N THR A 277 -2.30 -16.84 0.76
CA THR A 277 -2.53 -16.91 -0.67
C THR A 277 -3.98 -16.66 -1.01
N GLY A 278 -4.27 -15.43 -1.20
CA GLY A 278 -5.53 -15.02 -1.73
C GLY A 278 -6.51 -14.44 -0.75
N LEU A 279 -6.05 -13.88 0.37
CA LEU A 279 -7.01 -13.21 1.25
C LEU A 279 -8.21 -14.11 1.55
N GLY A 280 -7.94 -15.40 1.75
CA GLY A 280 -8.95 -16.44 1.90
C GLY A 280 -9.34 -17.15 0.60
N HIS A 281 -10.31 -18.04 0.70
CA HIS A 281 -10.85 -18.80 -0.41
C HIS A 281 -11.28 -17.87 -1.56
N PRO A 282 -11.08 -18.24 -2.85
CA PRO A 282 -11.44 -17.42 -4.01
C PRO A 282 -12.88 -16.88 -4.01
N VAL A 283 -13.81 -17.59 -3.40
CA VAL A 283 -15.21 -17.14 -3.25
C VAL A 283 -15.30 -15.84 -2.44
N TRP A 284 -14.37 -15.61 -1.50
CA TRP A 284 -14.32 -14.41 -0.67
C TRP A 284 -13.47 -13.30 -1.29
N SER A 285 -12.30 -13.65 -1.83
CA SER A 285 -11.39 -12.66 -2.41
C SER A 285 -11.87 -12.08 -3.75
N SER A 286 -12.67 -12.86 -4.49
CA SER A 286 -13.22 -12.46 -5.80
C SER A 286 -14.70 -12.86 -5.93
N PRO A 287 -15.59 -12.35 -5.06
CA PRO A 287 -16.99 -12.75 -5.05
C PRO A 287 -17.74 -12.34 -6.31
N THR A 288 -18.89 -12.95 -6.53
CA THR A 288 -19.76 -12.60 -7.67
C THR A 288 -20.09 -11.10 -7.64
N GLY A 289 -19.88 -10.44 -8.78
CA GLY A 289 -20.11 -8.99 -8.94
C GLY A 289 -18.92 -8.09 -8.56
N TYR A 290 -17.89 -8.61 -7.91
CA TYR A 290 -16.69 -7.83 -7.57
C TYR A 290 -15.89 -7.40 -8.81
N GLY A 291 -15.71 -8.29 -9.78
CA GLY A 291 -15.07 -7.99 -11.06
C GLY A 291 -16.00 -7.29 -12.05
N SER A 292 -15.44 -6.48 -12.93
CA SER A 292 -16.23 -5.91 -14.03
C SER A 292 -16.68 -6.98 -15.03
N PRO A 293 -17.77 -6.76 -15.78
CA PRO A 293 -18.18 -7.64 -16.86
C PRO A 293 -17.09 -7.88 -17.90
N ALA A 294 -16.27 -6.86 -18.19
CA ALA A 294 -15.15 -6.93 -19.14
C ALA A 294 -14.03 -7.88 -18.68
N ASN A 295 -13.86 -8.04 -17.36
CA ASN A 295 -12.83 -8.88 -16.75
C ASN A 295 -13.38 -10.20 -16.20
N ARG A 296 -14.62 -10.54 -16.49
CA ARG A 296 -15.27 -11.73 -15.92
C ARG A 296 -14.54 -13.02 -16.31
N GLU A 297 -14.23 -13.20 -17.58
CA GLU A 297 -13.57 -14.40 -18.08
C GLU A 297 -12.13 -14.56 -17.57
N PRO A 298 -11.26 -13.52 -17.63
CA PRO A 298 -9.93 -13.58 -17.02
C PRO A 298 -9.99 -13.83 -15.51
N THR A 299 -10.96 -13.25 -14.81
CA THR A 299 -11.15 -13.45 -13.37
C THR A 299 -11.53 -14.89 -13.04
N LEU A 300 -12.51 -15.46 -13.76
CA LEU A 300 -12.92 -16.86 -13.59
C LEU A 300 -11.77 -17.83 -13.93
N LYS A 301 -11.02 -17.57 -14.98
CA LYS A 301 -9.84 -18.37 -15.33
C LYS A 301 -8.81 -18.36 -14.21
N ARG A 302 -8.53 -17.21 -13.62
CA ARG A 302 -7.59 -17.06 -12.49
C ARG A 302 -8.10 -17.74 -11.22
N ILE A 303 -9.39 -17.65 -10.91
CA ILE A 303 -10.03 -18.35 -9.79
C ILE A 303 -9.88 -19.86 -9.97
N ASN A 304 -10.22 -20.39 -11.14
CA ASN A 304 -10.11 -21.80 -11.44
C ASN A 304 -8.65 -22.30 -11.38
N GLN A 305 -7.72 -21.53 -11.94
CA GLN A 305 -6.29 -21.86 -11.84
C GLN A 305 -5.78 -21.90 -10.41
N ARG A 306 -6.24 -20.99 -9.53
CA ARG A 306 -5.89 -21.01 -8.10
C ARG A 306 -6.55 -22.15 -7.34
N ALA A 307 -7.76 -22.53 -7.71
CA ALA A 307 -8.44 -23.69 -7.11
C ALA A 307 -7.74 -25.02 -7.49
N ASP A 308 -7.21 -25.09 -8.71
CA ASP A 308 -6.52 -26.29 -9.22
C ASP A 308 -5.03 -26.36 -8.84
N ALA A 309 -4.43 -25.22 -8.49
CA ALA A 309 -3.02 -25.10 -8.12
C ALA A 309 -2.85 -24.19 -6.89
N PRO A 310 -3.17 -24.68 -5.70
CA PRO A 310 -3.16 -23.88 -4.48
C PRO A 310 -1.75 -23.52 -3.98
N GLN A 311 -0.69 -23.98 -4.63
CA GLN A 311 0.67 -23.70 -4.20
C GLN A 311 1.17 -22.37 -4.77
N ALA A 312 1.66 -21.51 -3.88
CA ALA A 312 2.47 -20.36 -4.24
C ALA A 312 3.68 -20.81 -5.08
N MET A 313 4.17 -19.90 -5.94
CA MET A 313 5.44 -20.11 -6.63
C MET A 313 6.52 -20.57 -5.64
N PRO A 314 7.29 -21.63 -5.92
CA PRO A 314 8.35 -22.08 -5.03
C PRO A 314 9.31 -20.95 -4.65
N PHE A 315 9.86 -20.99 -3.45
CA PHE A 315 10.72 -19.92 -2.94
C PHE A 315 11.91 -19.61 -3.85
N GLU A 316 12.57 -20.68 -4.37
CA GLU A 316 13.70 -20.55 -5.28
C GLU A 316 13.30 -19.85 -6.59
N GLU A 317 12.14 -20.17 -7.11
CA GLU A 317 11.59 -19.54 -8.30
C GLU A 317 11.22 -18.07 -8.04
N GLN A 318 10.73 -17.74 -6.84
CA GLN A 318 10.47 -16.35 -6.45
C GLN A 318 11.75 -15.52 -6.36
N LEU A 319 12.85 -16.10 -5.88
CA LEU A 319 14.17 -15.45 -5.88
C LEU A 319 14.67 -15.23 -7.31
N GLU A 320 14.54 -16.25 -8.17
CA GLU A 320 14.96 -16.19 -9.58
C GLU A 320 14.19 -15.11 -10.35
N HIS A 321 12.89 -15.00 -10.11
CA HIS A 321 12.02 -14.03 -10.76
C HIS A 321 11.91 -12.68 -10.03
N LEU A 322 12.75 -12.41 -9.05
CA LEU A 322 12.77 -11.19 -8.25
C LEU A 322 11.41 -10.84 -7.60
N GLN A 323 10.62 -11.87 -7.25
CA GLN A 323 9.39 -11.71 -6.47
C GLN A 323 9.67 -11.50 -4.98
N ILE A 324 10.85 -11.94 -4.55
CA ILE A 324 11.49 -11.63 -3.28
C ILE A 324 12.98 -11.42 -3.53
N VAL A 325 13.55 -10.40 -2.92
CA VAL A 325 14.98 -10.12 -2.98
C VAL A 325 15.56 -10.28 -1.59
N ALA A 326 16.52 -11.22 -1.43
CA ALA A 326 17.15 -11.47 -0.14
C ALA A 326 18.64 -11.71 -0.32
N GLY A 327 19.47 -11.22 0.60
CA GLY A 327 20.92 -11.39 0.53
C GLY A 327 21.67 -10.39 1.40
N THR A 328 22.98 -10.30 1.18
CA THR A 328 23.81 -9.22 1.70
C THR A 328 23.47 -7.90 1.01
N PRO A 329 23.86 -6.74 1.56
CA PRO A 329 23.59 -5.44 0.91
C PRO A 329 23.97 -5.39 -0.56
N ASP A 330 25.17 -5.83 -0.91
CA ASP A 330 25.68 -5.81 -2.30
C ASP A 330 24.81 -6.67 -3.23
N GLN A 331 24.45 -7.88 -2.80
CA GLN A 331 23.58 -8.77 -3.57
C GLN A 331 22.20 -8.20 -3.78
N VAL A 332 21.65 -7.54 -2.75
CA VAL A 332 20.33 -6.90 -2.82
C VAL A 332 20.37 -5.73 -3.78
N VAL A 333 21.40 -4.87 -3.71
CA VAL A 333 21.57 -3.74 -4.63
C VAL A 333 21.68 -4.22 -6.08
N GLU A 334 22.47 -5.26 -6.36
CA GLU A 334 22.63 -5.84 -7.71
C GLU A 334 21.27 -6.33 -8.26
N ARG A 335 20.51 -7.07 -7.46
CA ARG A 335 19.19 -7.58 -7.86
C ARG A 335 18.16 -6.47 -8.06
N LEU A 336 18.16 -5.48 -7.17
CA LEU A 336 17.27 -4.32 -7.29
C LEU A 336 17.61 -3.44 -8.49
N ARG A 337 18.89 -3.32 -8.89
CA ARG A 337 19.30 -2.61 -10.12
C ARG A 337 18.59 -3.21 -11.34
N VAL A 338 18.61 -4.55 -11.49
CA VAL A 338 17.92 -5.23 -12.59
C VAL A 338 16.42 -4.87 -12.62
N LEU A 339 15.75 -4.92 -11.47
CA LEU A 339 14.34 -4.57 -11.36
C LEU A 339 14.08 -3.11 -11.73
N LEU A 340 14.93 -2.18 -11.26
CA LEU A 340 14.80 -0.75 -11.52
C LEU A 340 15.03 -0.40 -13.00
N GLU A 341 15.99 -1.06 -13.64
CA GLU A 341 16.23 -0.92 -15.09
C GLU A 341 15.03 -1.38 -15.92
N GLU A 342 14.39 -2.48 -15.52
CA GLU A 342 13.27 -3.08 -16.24
C GLU A 342 11.92 -2.38 -16.01
N THR A 343 11.66 -1.92 -14.79
CA THR A 343 10.33 -1.40 -14.41
C THR A 343 10.30 0.12 -14.22
N ARG A 344 11.44 0.77 -14.01
CA ARG A 344 11.62 2.23 -13.92
C ARG A 344 10.60 2.95 -13.02
N PRO A 345 10.46 2.56 -11.75
CA PRO A 345 9.54 3.23 -10.84
C PRO A 345 10.20 4.46 -10.20
N GLY A 346 9.45 5.54 -10.01
CA GLY A 346 9.87 6.68 -9.18
C GLY A 346 9.51 6.51 -7.70
N ILE A 347 8.70 5.49 -7.39
CA ILE A 347 8.26 5.14 -6.03
C ILE A 347 8.57 3.67 -5.79
N LEU A 348 9.36 3.37 -4.76
CA LEU A 348 9.70 1.99 -4.40
C LEU A 348 9.41 1.73 -2.92
N ALA A 349 8.54 0.76 -2.64
CA ALA A 349 8.26 0.29 -1.30
C ALA A 349 9.00 -1.03 -1.04
N LEU A 350 9.84 -1.04 -0.01
CA LEU A 350 10.62 -2.19 0.42
C LEU A 350 9.91 -2.87 1.59
N TRP A 351 9.34 -4.03 1.33
CA TRP A 351 8.65 -4.84 2.32
C TRP A 351 9.67 -5.69 3.09
N GLY A 352 10.11 -5.16 4.24
CA GLY A 352 11.28 -5.65 4.96
C GLY A 352 11.00 -6.70 6.03
N ASN A 353 9.75 -6.90 6.43
CA ASN A 353 9.37 -7.88 7.46
C ASN A 353 7.97 -8.44 7.19
N ASP A 354 7.81 -9.72 7.46
CA ASP A 354 6.58 -10.45 7.20
C ASP A 354 6.28 -11.53 8.27
N GLY A 355 6.03 -11.09 9.47
CA GLY A 355 5.43 -11.87 10.54
C GLY A 355 6.36 -12.71 11.40
N LYS A 356 6.96 -13.74 10.85
CA LYS A 356 7.82 -14.67 11.62
C LYS A 356 9.27 -14.20 11.77
N VAL A 357 9.69 -13.18 11.03
CA VAL A 357 11.01 -12.57 11.20
C VAL A 357 11.08 -11.86 12.56
N SER A 358 12.11 -12.16 13.34
CA SER A 358 12.27 -11.57 14.67
C SER A 358 12.42 -10.05 14.62
N HIS A 359 12.02 -9.37 15.70
CA HIS A 359 12.19 -7.92 15.83
C HIS A 359 13.65 -7.49 15.66
N GLU A 360 14.59 -8.24 16.23
CA GLU A 360 16.03 -7.93 16.13
C GLU A 360 16.52 -8.08 14.68
N ASP A 361 16.10 -9.13 13.96
CA ASP A 361 16.45 -9.31 12.55
C ASP A 361 15.80 -8.27 11.65
N SER A 362 14.59 -7.83 11.99
CA SER A 362 13.90 -6.74 11.29
C SER A 362 14.62 -5.42 11.46
N LYS A 363 15.04 -5.07 12.68
CA LYS A 363 15.85 -3.87 12.93
C LYS A 363 17.18 -3.95 12.18
N ARG A 364 17.87 -5.10 12.23
CA ARG A 364 19.13 -5.26 11.50
C ARG A 364 18.94 -5.09 10.00
N CYS A 365 17.86 -5.61 9.45
CA CYS A 365 17.49 -5.40 8.05
C CYS A 365 17.32 -3.91 7.73
N ILE A 366 16.58 -3.16 8.56
CA ILE A 366 16.37 -1.72 8.38
C ILE A 366 17.69 -0.94 8.47
N GLU A 367 18.56 -1.27 9.43
CA GLU A 367 19.88 -0.65 9.57
C GLU A 367 20.75 -0.86 8.32
N LEU A 368 20.85 -2.10 7.81
CA LEU A 368 21.59 -2.42 6.60
C LEU A 368 20.98 -1.77 5.34
N MET A 369 19.65 -1.70 5.28
CA MET A 369 19.00 -0.93 4.22
C MET A 369 19.46 0.54 4.27
N GLY A 370 19.45 1.15 5.44
CA GLY A 370 19.83 2.56 5.59
C GLY A 370 21.28 2.85 5.29
N SER A 371 22.20 2.01 5.80
CA SER A 371 23.65 2.24 5.65
C SER A 371 24.18 1.97 4.25
N ASP A 372 23.64 0.95 3.57
CA ASP A 372 24.25 0.42 2.34
C ASP A 372 23.30 0.43 1.14
N VAL A 373 22.04 0.00 1.32
CA VAL A 373 21.11 -0.19 0.20
C VAL A 373 20.50 1.12 -0.28
N LEU A 374 19.95 1.96 0.62
CA LEU A 374 19.29 3.20 0.23
C LEU A 374 20.23 4.18 -0.49
N PRO A 375 21.51 4.40 -0.04
CA PRO A 375 22.43 5.24 -0.77
C PRO A 375 22.67 4.75 -2.21
N ALA A 376 22.92 3.44 -2.37
CA ALA A 376 23.14 2.85 -3.70
C ALA A 376 21.88 2.95 -4.59
N LEU A 377 20.68 2.75 -4.04
CA LEU A 377 19.44 2.91 -4.80
C LEU A 377 19.21 4.35 -5.24
N ARG A 378 19.62 5.35 -4.45
CA ARG A 378 19.55 6.76 -4.86
C ARG A 378 20.48 7.05 -6.04
N GLU A 379 21.72 6.54 -6.01
CA GLU A 379 22.65 6.64 -7.13
C GLU A 379 22.08 5.99 -8.40
N ILE A 380 21.53 4.79 -8.30
CA ILE A 380 20.84 4.11 -9.42
C ILE A 380 19.63 4.94 -9.89
N GLY A 381 18.88 5.49 -8.98
CA GLY A 381 17.72 6.35 -9.29
C GLY A 381 18.13 7.59 -10.10
N ASP A 382 19.24 8.21 -9.73
CA ASP A 382 19.81 9.37 -10.46
C ASP A 382 20.34 8.96 -11.83
N GLU A 383 21.09 7.85 -11.94
CA GLU A 383 21.59 7.30 -13.20
C GLU A 383 20.44 7.00 -14.20
N LEU A 384 19.34 6.48 -13.71
CA LEU A 384 18.19 6.08 -14.50
C LEU A 384 17.12 7.18 -14.66
N ASP A 385 17.32 8.37 -14.12
CA ASP A 385 16.30 9.45 -14.08
C ASP A 385 14.94 8.97 -13.51
N LEU A 386 15.00 8.26 -12.38
CA LEU A 386 13.79 7.78 -11.67
C LEU A 386 13.28 8.89 -10.74
N ARG A 387 12.60 9.86 -11.31
CA ARG A 387 12.14 11.07 -10.60
C ARG A 387 11.21 10.75 -9.45
N ASP A 388 11.45 11.40 -8.31
CA ASP A 388 10.59 11.38 -7.14
C ASP A 388 9.31 12.18 -7.41
N PRO A 389 8.11 11.68 -7.05
CA PRO A 389 6.86 12.43 -7.21
C PRO A 389 6.79 13.74 -6.38
N PHE A 390 7.72 13.96 -5.47
CA PHE A 390 7.82 15.21 -4.69
C PHE A 390 8.86 16.20 -5.21
N GLU A 391 9.58 15.87 -6.27
CA GLU A 391 10.53 16.80 -6.90
C GLU A 391 9.83 18.01 -7.50
N VAL A 392 10.48 19.16 -7.37
CA VAL A 392 9.94 20.43 -7.89
C VAL A 392 9.90 20.39 -9.42
N GLY A 393 8.74 20.70 -9.99
CA GLY A 393 8.52 20.71 -11.43
C GLY A 393 8.21 19.36 -12.05
N ALA A 394 8.25 18.26 -11.31
CA ALA A 394 7.77 17.00 -11.82
C ALA A 394 6.26 17.06 -12.10
N PRO A 395 5.81 16.57 -13.26
CA PRO A 395 4.37 16.49 -13.52
C PRO A 395 3.75 15.48 -12.57
N LEU A 396 2.86 15.95 -11.72
CA LEU A 396 2.18 15.13 -10.72
C LEU A 396 0.68 15.09 -11.01
N SER A 397 -0.08 14.50 -10.09
CA SER A 397 -1.53 14.57 -10.12
C SER A 397 -2.02 16.02 -10.16
N THR A 398 -3.32 16.22 -10.35
CA THR A 398 -3.97 17.53 -10.32
C THR A 398 -3.93 18.21 -8.95
N GLN A 399 -3.49 17.50 -7.92
CA GLN A 399 -3.32 18.09 -6.61
C GLN A 399 -2.14 19.05 -6.57
N PHE A 400 -2.14 19.83 -5.53
CA PHE A 400 -1.09 20.74 -5.23
C PHE A 400 0.22 20.03 -4.83
N MET A 401 1.33 20.56 -5.26
CA MET A 401 2.62 19.87 -5.19
C MET A 401 3.55 20.38 -4.09
N GLU A 402 3.23 21.51 -3.50
CA GLU A 402 4.02 22.07 -2.40
C GLU A 402 3.25 21.98 -1.09
N ALA A 403 3.87 21.41 -0.07
CA ALA A 403 3.34 21.53 1.27
C ALA A 403 3.34 23.02 1.68
N PRO A 404 2.24 23.53 2.26
CA PRO A 404 2.21 24.91 2.69
C PRO A 404 3.28 25.15 3.77
N ARG A 405 4.06 26.22 3.60
CA ARG A 405 5.02 26.62 4.63
C ARG A 405 4.24 27.12 5.85
N ILE A 406 4.47 26.48 7.00
CA ILE A 406 3.96 27.00 8.27
C ILE A 406 4.68 28.32 8.54
N PRO A 407 3.97 29.44 8.78
CA PRO A 407 4.62 30.71 9.08
C PRO A 407 5.56 30.58 10.27
N GLU A 408 6.75 31.19 10.19
CA GLU A 408 7.64 31.30 11.35
C GLU A 408 6.88 31.99 12.48
N GLY A 409 6.85 31.36 13.66
CA GLY A 409 6.13 31.88 14.83
C GLY A 409 4.70 31.36 14.99
N ALA A 410 4.22 30.44 14.16
CA ALA A 410 2.99 29.73 14.48
C ALA A 410 3.17 28.96 15.79
N PRO A 411 2.22 29.01 16.74
CA PRO A 411 2.34 28.28 17.99
C PRO A 411 2.46 26.77 17.68
N ALA A 412 3.41 26.12 18.41
CA ALA A 412 3.68 24.69 18.28
C ALA A 412 2.51 23.85 18.77
#